data_c54c1f0aff4750a66a7f2f1d5215f01c
#
_entry.id   c54c1f0aff4750a66a7f2f1d5215f01c
#
_cell.length_a   1.000
_cell.length_b   1.000
_cell.length_c   1.000
_cell.angle_alpha   90.00
_cell.angle_beta   90.00
_cell.angle_gamma   90.00
#
_symmetry.space_group_name_H-M   'P 1'
#
loop_
_entity.id
_entity.type
_entity.pdbx_description
1 polymer ?
#
loop_
_entity_poly.entity_id
_entity_poly.type
_entity_poly.pdbx_seq_one_letter_code
_entity_poly.pdbx_strand_id
1 'polypeptide(L)'
;MTTAEEIKTRAREVMARELPEDYDPNVKDDEPLLSEGGVDSLGFIHVLTILEAEFGAHVPDEEWWDATSLDALAEVILRNQKQG
;
A
#
# COMPACT_ATOMS: atom_id res chain seq x y z
N MET A 1 -17.04 -0.15 -7.79
CA MET A 1 -16.13 1.02 -7.76
C MET A 1 -15.14 0.87 -6.62
N THR A 2 -13.86 1.05 -6.90
CA THR A 2 -12.82 0.92 -5.88
C THR A 2 -12.79 2.16 -4.99
N THR A 3 -12.75 1.97 -3.68
CA THR A 3 -12.66 3.07 -2.73
C THR A 3 -11.32 3.02 -1.97
N ALA A 4 -10.95 4.15 -1.36
CA ALA A 4 -9.74 4.20 -0.54
C ALA A 4 -9.82 3.19 0.61
N GLU A 5 -11.00 3.02 1.20
CA GLU A 5 -11.17 2.06 2.29
C GLU A 5 -10.91 0.62 1.85
N GLU A 6 -11.37 0.25 0.65
CA GLU A 6 -11.11 -1.08 0.11
C GLU A 6 -9.62 -1.32 -0.06
N ILE A 7 -8.92 -0.33 -0.60
CA ILE A 7 -7.48 -0.44 -0.83
C ILE A 7 -6.74 -0.54 0.50
N LYS A 8 -7.09 0.28 1.48
CA LYS A 8 -6.45 0.25 2.79
C LYS A 8 -6.68 -1.07 3.49
N THR A 9 -7.91 -1.57 3.47
CA THR A 9 -8.23 -2.86 4.08
C THR A 9 -7.44 -3.98 3.42
N ARG A 10 -7.39 -3.98 2.09
CA ARG A 10 -6.65 -5.00 1.36
C ARG A 10 -5.15 -4.89 1.59
N ALA A 11 -4.64 -3.67 1.68
CA ALA A 11 -3.22 -3.46 1.96
C ALA A 11 -2.83 -4.05 3.32
N ARG A 12 -3.67 -3.87 4.32
CA ARG A 12 -3.42 -4.47 5.64
C ARG A 12 -3.43 -5.99 5.58
N GLU A 13 -4.35 -6.57 4.83
CA GLU A 13 -4.42 -8.03 4.65
C GLU A 13 -3.17 -8.56 3.94
N VAL A 14 -2.74 -7.87 2.89
CA VAL A 14 -1.55 -8.27 2.13
C VAL A 14 -0.30 -8.16 3.01
N MET A 15 -0.16 -7.07 3.76
CA MET A 15 0.99 -6.91 4.65
C MET A 15 1.02 -7.96 5.74
N ALA A 16 -0.13 -8.29 6.32
CA ALA A 16 -0.22 -9.32 7.35
C ALA A 16 0.15 -10.69 6.80
N ARG A 17 -0.18 -10.97 5.54
CA ARG A 17 0.11 -12.25 4.91
C ARG A 17 1.56 -12.34 4.42
N GLU A 18 2.06 -11.26 3.79
CA GLU A 18 3.37 -11.27 3.14
C GLU A 18 4.51 -10.85 4.07
N LEU A 19 4.20 -10.03 5.08
CA LEU A 19 5.21 -9.48 6.01
C LEU A 19 4.78 -9.74 7.46
N PRO A 20 4.49 -11.00 7.83
CA PRO A 20 3.90 -11.28 9.14
C PRO A 20 4.79 -10.93 10.34
N GLU A 21 6.11 -10.89 10.14
CA GLU A 21 7.04 -10.59 11.22
C GLU A 21 7.38 -9.10 11.31
N ASP A 22 7.26 -8.37 10.21
CA ASP A 22 7.68 -6.97 10.13
C ASP A 22 6.52 -6.00 10.28
N TYR A 23 5.36 -6.34 9.71
CA TYR A 23 4.21 -5.46 9.71
C TYR A 23 3.59 -5.32 11.10
N ASP A 24 3.41 -4.07 11.55
CA ASP A 24 2.72 -3.78 12.80
C ASP A 24 1.23 -3.52 12.48
N PRO A 25 0.33 -4.40 12.90
CA PRO A 25 -1.11 -4.23 12.62
C PRO A 25 -1.73 -3.05 13.35
N ASN A 26 -1.02 -2.45 14.30
CA ASN A 26 -1.51 -1.28 15.04
C ASN A 26 -1.15 0.03 14.37
N VAL A 27 -0.41 0.01 13.25
CA VAL A 27 -0.06 1.23 12.53
C VAL A 27 -1.34 1.94 12.07
N LYS A 28 -1.39 3.25 12.25
CA LYS A 28 -2.55 4.04 11.83
C LYS A 28 -2.44 4.38 10.35
N ASP A 29 -3.59 4.72 9.75
CA ASP A 29 -3.68 5.01 8.32
C ASP A 29 -2.78 6.18 7.89
N ASP A 30 -2.54 7.14 8.77
CA ASP A 30 -1.73 8.30 8.47
C ASP A 30 -0.26 8.18 8.92
N GLU A 31 0.10 7.07 9.55
CA GLU A 31 1.48 6.85 10.02
C GLU A 31 2.37 6.27 8.93
N PRO A 32 3.66 6.64 8.90
CA PRO A 32 4.59 6.09 7.90
C PRO A 32 4.78 4.59 8.07
N LEU A 33 4.55 3.84 7.00
CA LEU A 33 4.69 2.38 7.01
C LEU A 33 6.14 1.95 7.16
N LEU A 34 7.07 2.70 6.57
CA LEU A 34 8.49 2.33 6.57
C LEU A 34 9.17 2.57 7.91
N SER A 35 8.60 3.39 8.78
CA SER A 35 9.17 3.64 10.10
C SER A 35 8.27 3.13 11.20
N GLU A 36 7.03 3.62 11.27
CA GLU A 36 6.09 3.24 12.34
C GLU A 36 5.42 1.91 12.09
N GLY A 37 5.26 1.52 10.82
CA GLY A 37 4.62 0.26 10.47
C GLY A 37 5.55 -0.94 10.45
N GLY A 38 6.85 -0.73 10.65
CA GLY A 38 7.84 -1.81 10.68
C GLY A 38 8.21 -2.39 9.32
N VAL A 39 7.66 -1.85 8.25
CA VAL A 39 7.85 -2.37 6.90
C VAL A 39 9.13 -1.80 6.29
N ASP A 40 9.99 -2.65 5.71
CA ASP A 40 11.17 -2.17 5.01
C ASP A 40 10.85 -1.85 3.54
N SER A 41 11.83 -1.25 2.84
CA SER A 41 11.63 -0.80 1.46
C SER A 41 11.28 -1.93 0.51
N LEU A 42 11.94 -3.07 0.65
CA LEU A 42 11.68 -4.22 -0.23
C LEU A 42 10.30 -4.81 0.03
N GLY A 43 9.92 -4.90 1.30
CA GLY A 43 8.59 -5.37 1.68
C GLY A 43 7.51 -4.43 1.17
N PHE A 44 7.74 -3.13 1.26
CA PHE A 44 6.81 -2.12 0.77
C PHE A 44 6.59 -2.26 -0.75
N ILE A 45 7.69 -2.39 -1.51
CA ILE A 45 7.62 -2.55 -2.96
C ILE A 45 6.86 -3.84 -3.33
N HIS A 46 7.11 -4.91 -2.58
CA HIS A 46 6.43 -6.18 -2.80
C HIS A 46 4.91 -6.04 -2.61
N VAL A 47 4.50 -5.40 -1.53
CA VAL A 47 3.09 -5.16 -1.24
C VAL A 47 2.46 -4.25 -2.31
N LEU A 48 3.15 -3.19 -2.69
CA LEU A 48 2.66 -2.26 -3.70
C LEU A 48 2.46 -2.98 -5.04
N THR A 49 3.39 -3.86 -5.43
CA THR A 49 3.27 -4.63 -6.66
C THR A 49 2.03 -5.53 -6.65
N ILE A 50 1.75 -6.17 -5.51
CA ILE A 50 0.55 -7.01 -5.37
C ILE A 50 -0.71 -6.15 -5.51
N LEU A 51 -0.74 -5.00 -4.86
CA LEU A 51 -1.90 -4.11 -4.92
C LEU A 51 -2.12 -3.54 -6.32
N GLU A 52 -1.04 -3.22 -7.03
CA GLU A 52 -1.15 -2.78 -8.42
C GLU A 52 -1.85 -3.83 -9.27
N ALA A 53 -1.46 -5.08 -9.11
CA ALA A 53 -2.07 -6.17 -9.87
C ALA A 53 -3.54 -6.38 -9.49
N GLU A 54 -3.87 -6.28 -8.21
CA GLU A 54 -5.23 -6.52 -7.75
C GLU A 54 -6.19 -5.40 -8.14
N PHE A 55 -5.72 -4.16 -8.14
CA PHE A 55 -6.59 -3.01 -8.40
C PHE A 55 -6.43 -2.43 -9.80
N GLY A 56 -5.64 -3.08 -10.65
CA GLY A 56 -5.47 -2.63 -12.02
C GLY A 56 -4.79 -1.27 -12.13
N ALA A 57 -3.82 -1.03 -11.26
CA ALA A 57 -3.09 0.23 -11.23
C ALA A 57 -1.65 0.03 -11.66
N HIS A 58 -1.04 1.09 -12.19
CA HIS A 58 0.39 1.11 -12.48
C HIS A 58 0.97 2.40 -11.91
N VAL A 59 1.67 2.28 -10.80
CA VAL A 59 2.23 3.43 -10.09
C VAL A 59 3.64 3.70 -10.61
N PRO A 60 3.91 4.90 -11.18
CA PRO A 60 5.26 5.25 -11.61
C PRO A 60 6.24 5.23 -10.44
N ASP A 61 7.48 4.86 -10.72
CA ASP A 61 8.52 4.73 -9.69
C ASP A 61 8.67 6.00 -8.85
N GLU A 62 8.57 7.16 -9.48
CA GLU A 62 8.72 8.45 -8.78
C GLU A 62 7.60 8.70 -7.78
N GLU A 63 6.47 8.00 -7.88
CA GLU A 63 5.37 8.14 -6.94
C GLU A 63 5.43 7.14 -5.78
N TRP A 64 6.30 6.14 -5.88
CA TRP A 64 6.41 5.12 -4.82
C TRP A 64 6.75 5.74 -3.46
N TRP A 65 7.62 6.73 -3.45
CA TRP A 65 8.07 7.36 -2.21
C TRP A 65 7.05 8.33 -1.62
N ASP A 66 6.02 8.67 -2.39
CA ASP A 66 4.90 9.48 -1.90
C ASP A 66 3.86 8.62 -1.18
N ALA A 67 3.87 7.32 -1.42
CA ALA A 67 2.90 6.39 -0.84
C ALA A 67 3.38 5.83 0.50
N THR A 68 3.75 6.73 1.43
CA THR A 68 4.41 6.35 2.67
C THR A 68 3.47 5.89 3.79
N SER A 69 2.18 6.16 3.67
CA SER A 69 1.17 5.73 4.64
C SER A 69 0.05 4.98 3.92
N LEU A 70 -0.83 4.34 4.66
CA LEU A 70 -1.98 3.68 4.05
C LEU A 70 -2.87 4.66 3.31
N ASP A 71 -3.08 5.86 3.88
CA ASP A 71 -3.87 6.89 3.21
C ASP A 71 -3.22 7.30 1.88
N ALA A 72 -1.91 7.56 1.91
CA ALA A 72 -1.18 7.97 0.70
C ALA A 72 -1.12 6.84 -0.32
N LEU A 73 -0.94 5.60 0.15
CA LEU A 73 -0.93 4.42 -0.72
C LEU A 73 -2.26 4.27 -1.46
N ALA A 74 -3.37 4.40 -0.73
CA ALA A 74 -4.69 4.30 -1.33
C ALA A 74 -4.90 5.39 -2.39
N GLU A 75 -4.47 6.61 -2.09
CA GLU A 75 -4.60 7.72 -3.03
C GLU A 75 -3.79 7.48 -4.31
N VAL A 76 -2.56 7.01 -4.16
CA VAL A 76 -1.69 6.74 -5.30
C VAL A 76 -2.26 5.60 -6.17
N ILE A 77 -2.78 4.56 -5.56
CA ILE A 77 -3.41 3.45 -6.28
C ILE A 77 -4.64 3.96 -7.06
N LEU A 78 -5.51 4.72 -6.40
CA LEU A 78 -6.71 5.25 -7.05
C LEU A 78 -6.36 6.15 -8.24
N ARG A 79 -5.38 7.01 -8.07
CA ARG A 79 -4.96 7.96 -9.11
C ARG A 79 -4.39 7.24 -10.35
N ASN A 80 -3.81 6.07 -10.14
CA ASN A 80 -3.12 5.33 -11.21
C ASN A 80 -3.89 4.10 -11.70
N GLN A 81 -5.15 3.94 -11.32
CA GLN A 81 -5.95 2.84 -11.83
C GLN A 81 -6.22 3.05 -13.32
N LYS A 82 -6.13 1.96 -14.08
CA LYS A 82 -6.46 2.00 -15.49
C LYS A 82 -7.96 2.10 -15.66
N GLN A 83 -8.39 3.03 -16.48
CA GLN A 83 -9.78 3.16 -16.85
C GLN A 83 -10.06 2.05 -17.87
N GLY A 84 -10.91 1.15 -17.47
CA GLY A 84 -11.15 -0.08 -18.17
C GLY A 84 -11.94 -0.06 -19.40
#